data_3137876f669280a91df740d425930f1f
#
_entry.id   3137876f669280a91df740d425930f1f
#
_cell.length_a   1.000
_cell.length_b   1.000
_cell.length_c   1.000
_cell.angle_alpha   90.00
_cell.angle_beta   90.00
_cell.angle_gamma   90.00
#
_symmetry.space_group_name_H-M   'P 1'
#
loop_
_entity.id
_entity.type
_entity.pdbx_description
1 polymer ?
#
loop_
_entity_poly.entity_id
_entity_poly.type
_entity_poly.pdbx_seq_one_letter_code
_entity_poly.pdbx_strand_id
1 'polypeptide(L)'
;MNRKRNGHLKYGLAFAALLALLLLFLGWSLCAGSVEIPLEEVAEVFAWKLGCAPAPGASSAAGIVWEIRFPRALAAILLGGALGLSGYLLQTFFRNPIAGPFVLGISSGAKLLVACLMVFSLGHAVRVTSAAMILAAFAGALASMGLVLL
;
A
#
# COMPACT_ATOMS: atom_id res chain seq x y z
N MET A 1 -15.27 -31.47 23.52
CA MET A 1 -15.88 -30.69 22.42
C MET A 1 -15.69 -29.16 22.53
N ASN A 2 -15.38 -28.61 23.72
CA ASN A 2 -15.21 -27.16 23.93
C ASN A 2 -13.88 -26.53 23.42
N ARG A 3 -12.81 -27.31 23.27
CA ARG A 3 -11.47 -26.76 22.91
C ARG A 3 -11.37 -26.23 21.49
N LYS A 4 -12.09 -26.84 20.53
CA LYS A 4 -12.12 -26.38 19.11
C LYS A 4 -12.95 -25.10 18.95
N ARG A 5 -14.06 -24.94 19.69
CA ARG A 5 -14.92 -23.75 19.64
C ARG A 5 -14.21 -22.51 20.15
N ASN A 6 -13.35 -22.65 21.16
CA ASN A 6 -12.56 -21.54 21.70
C ASN A 6 -11.43 -21.08 20.74
N GLY A 7 -10.97 -21.97 19.87
CA GLY A 7 -9.98 -21.63 18.82
C GLY A 7 -10.58 -20.65 17.79
N HIS A 8 -11.72 -20.98 17.20
CA HIS A 8 -12.37 -20.14 16.20
C HIS A 8 -12.78 -18.76 16.75
N LEU A 9 -13.22 -18.72 18.02
CA LEU A 9 -13.55 -17.45 18.67
C LEU A 9 -12.32 -16.55 18.84
N LYS A 10 -11.18 -17.11 19.23
CA LYS A 10 -9.91 -16.36 19.38
C LYS A 10 -9.42 -15.81 18.05
N TYR A 11 -9.48 -16.60 16.98
CA TYR A 11 -9.12 -16.13 15.64
C TYR A 11 -10.09 -15.06 15.15
N GLY A 12 -11.39 -15.23 15.36
CA GLY A 12 -12.38 -14.21 15.01
C GLY A 12 -12.15 -12.89 15.74
N LEU A 13 -11.85 -12.94 17.03
CA LEU A 13 -11.52 -11.75 17.82
C LEU A 13 -10.22 -11.08 17.34
N ALA A 14 -9.19 -11.87 17.02
CA ALA A 14 -7.95 -11.33 16.48
C ALA A 14 -8.15 -10.63 15.14
N PHE A 15 -8.92 -11.23 14.22
CA PHE A 15 -9.28 -10.60 12.95
C PHE A 15 -10.10 -9.33 13.14
N ALA A 16 -11.09 -9.35 14.04
CA ALA A 16 -11.90 -8.17 14.36
C ALA A 16 -11.03 -7.04 14.93
N ALA A 17 -10.10 -7.36 15.83
CA ALA A 17 -9.17 -6.40 16.41
C ALA A 17 -8.23 -5.80 15.35
N LEU A 18 -7.68 -6.63 14.45
CA LEU A 18 -6.84 -6.16 13.34
C LEU A 18 -7.62 -5.26 12.37
N LEU A 19 -8.86 -5.63 12.04
CA LEU A 19 -9.72 -4.82 11.19
C LEU A 19 -10.06 -3.47 11.85
N ALA A 20 -10.37 -3.49 13.14
CA ALA A 20 -10.63 -2.27 13.91
C ALA A 20 -9.40 -1.34 13.93
N LEU A 21 -8.21 -1.89 14.16
CA LEU A 21 -6.95 -1.15 14.10
C LEU A 21 -6.70 -0.57 12.70
N LEU A 22 -6.94 -1.35 11.65
CA LEU A 22 -6.79 -0.89 10.27
C LEU A 22 -7.72 0.29 9.97
N LEU A 23 -8.99 0.21 10.35
CA LEU A 23 -9.95 1.29 10.16
C LEU A 23 -9.60 2.53 10.98
N LEU A 24 -9.12 2.35 12.22
CA LEU A 24 -8.66 3.42 13.08
C LEU A 24 -7.47 4.16 12.47
N PHE A 25 -6.45 3.43 12.03
CA PHE A 25 -5.28 4.03 11.39
C PHE A 25 -5.61 4.64 10.02
N LEU A 26 -6.54 4.06 9.27
CA LEU A 26 -7.05 4.64 8.04
C LEU A 26 -7.69 6.01 8.31
N GLY A 27 -8.62 6.09 9.27
CA GLY A 27 -9.25 7.35 9.69
C GLY A 27 -8.21 8.38 10.15
N TRP A 28 -7.28 7.95 11.00
CA TRP A 28 -6.18 8.82 11.44
C TRP A 28 -5.35 9.33 10.25
N SER A 29 -4.98 8.46 9.31
CA SER A 29 -4.18 8.82 8.12
C SER A 29 -4.88 9.85 7.23
N LEU A 30 -6.22 9.85 7.20
CA LEU A 30 -6.99 10.85 6.45
C LEU A 30 -7.04 12.21 7.17
N CYS A 31 -7.00 12.23 8.51
CA CYS A 31 -7.03 13.45 9.31
C CYS A 31 -5.64 14.05 9.51
N ALA A 32 -4.65 13.21 9.83
CA ALA A 32 -3.29 13.63 10.16
C ALA A 32 -2.44 13.90 8.93
N GLY A 33 -1.64 14.96 8.94
CA GLY A 33 -0.70 15.32 7.87
C GLY A 33 -0.15 16.72 8.07
N SER A 34 0.49 17.27 7.04
CA SER A 34 1.03 18.64 7.04
C SER A 34 -0.03 19.72 7.32
N VAL A 35 -1.27 19.42 7.00
CA VAL A 35 -2.46 20.22 7.34
C VAL A 35 -3.36 19.31 8.16
N GLU A 36 -3.74 19.72 9.35
CA GLU A 36 -4.69 19.00 10.17
C GLU A 36 -6.10 19.24 9.61
N ILE A 37 -6.79 18.17 9.26
CA ILE A 37 -8.15 18.22 8.73
C ILE A 37 -9.05 17.50 9.73
N PRO A 38 -10.06 18.17 10.30
CA PRO A 38 -10.99 17.55 11.24
C PRO A 38 -11.72 16.36 10.58
N LEU A 39 -12.07 15.37 11.38
CA LEU A 39 -12.78 14.19 10.90
C LEU A 39 -14.14 14.55 10.28
N GLU A 40 -14.76 15.63 10.75
CA GLU A 40 -16.02 16.17 10.22
C GLU A 40 -15.85 16.60 8.75
N GLU A 41 -14.81 17.36 8.43
CA GLU A 41 -14.53 17.79 7.05
C GLU A 41 -14.19 16.59 6.15
N VAL A 42 -13.46 15.61 6.67
CA VAL A 42 -13.20 14.36 5.92
C VAL A 42 -14.50 13.66 5.61
N ALA A 43 -15.41 13.53 6.58
CA ALA A 43 -16.72 12.89 6.39
C ALA A 43 -17.59 13.67 5.38
N GLU A 44 -17.59 15.01 5.42
CA GLU A 44 -18.30 15.85 4.46
C GLU A 44 -17.79 15.64 3.02
N VAL A 45 -16.47 15.55 2.83
CA VAL A 45 -15.87 15.29 1.52
C VAL A 45 -16.33 13.94 0.97
N PHE A 46 -16.34 12.89 1.80
CA PHE A 46 -16.85 11.59 1.38
C PHE A 46 -18.34 11.60 1.11
N ALA A 47 -19.14 12.23 1.96
CA ALA A 47 -20.59 12.39 1.75
C ALA A 47 -20.91 13.12 0.45
N TRP A 48 -20.18 14.19 0.14
CA TRP A 48 -20.30 14.89 -1.13
C TRP A 48 -19.95 14.01 -2.34
N LYS A 49 -18.82 13.31 -2.29
CA LYS A 49 -18.38 12.44 -3.41
C LYS A 49 -19.31 11.25 -3.64
N LEU A 50 -19.99 10.79 -2.61
CA LEU A 50 -21.03 9.76 -2.68
C LEU A 50 -22.41 10.30 -3.09
N GLY A 51 -22.54 11.64 -3.29
CA GLY A 51 -23.80 12.27 -3.66
C GLY A 51 -24.80 12.46 -2.52
N CYS A 52 -24.35 12.29 -1.27
CA CYS A 52 -25.21 12.40 -0.08
C CYS A 52 -25.25 13.80 0.53
N ALA A 53 -24.33 14.71 0.12
CA ALA A 53 -24.23 16.08 0.64
C ALA A 53 -23.87 17.06 -0.48
N PRO A 54 -24.18 18.37 -0.32
CA PRO A 54 -23.70 19.39 -1.23
C PRO A 54 -22.17 19.51 -1.18
N ALA A 55 -21.58 20.11 -2.22
CA ALA A 55 -20.15 20.33 -2.26
C ALA A 55 -19.70 21.12 -1.03
N PRO A 56 -18.66 20.67 -0.32
CA PRO A 56 -18.08 21.45 0.77
C PRO A 56 -17.63 22.81 0.19
N GLY A 57 -17.79 23.88 0.97
CA GLY A 57 -17.38 25.23 0.54
C GLY A 57 -15.95 25.23 0.01
N ALA A 58 -15.44 26.33 -0.52
CA ALA A 58 -14.14 26.46 -1.18
C ALA A 58 -12.94 26.18 -0.23
N SER A 59 -12.96 25.05 0.47
CA SER A 59 -11.87 24.58 1.32
C SER A 59 -10.89 23.75 0.50
N SER A 60 -9.61 24.04 0.63
CA SER A 60 -8.52 23.21 0.07
C SER A 60 -8.51 21.79 0.62
N ALA A 61 -9.23 21.53 1.72
CA ALA A 61 -9.33 20.24 2.39
C ALA A 61 -9.91 19.16 1.46
N ALA A 62 -10.93 19.49 0.67
CA ALA A 62 -11.55 18.54 -0.25
C ALA A 62 -10.56 17.98 -1.28
N GLY A 63 -9.72 18.85 -1.87
CA GLY A 63 -8.66 18.42 -2.79
C GLY A 63 -7.60 17.58 -2.08
N ILE A 64 -7.14 18.01 -0.91
CA ILE A 64 -6.11 17.29 -0.14
C ILE A 64 -6.61 15.88 0.26
N VAL A 65 -7.83 15.79 0.76
CA VAL A 65 -8.40 14.49 1.19
C VAL A 65 -8.60 13.58 -0.01
N TRP A 66 -9.25 14.07 -1.06
CA TRP A 66 -9.68 13.20 -2.16
C TRP A 66 -8.58 12.90 -3.19
N GLU A 67 -7.71 13.87 -3.50
CA GLU A 67 -6.70 13.71 -4.55
C GLU A 67 -5.34 13.20 -4.01
N ILE A 68 -5.07 13.42 -2.71
CA ILE A 68 -3.77 13.07 -2.13
C ILE A 68 -3.90 11.98 -1.07
N ARG A 69 -4.70 12.20 -0.02
CA ARG A 69 -4.72 11.31 1.15
C ARG A 69 -5.45 10.00 0.89
N PHE A 70 -6.61 10.07 0.30
CA PHE A 70 -7.43 8.89 0.03
C PHE A 70 -6.76 7.90 -0.94
N PRO A 71 -6.23 8.32 -2.11
CA PRO A 71 -5.52 7.40 -2.99
C PRO A 71 -4.26 6.82 -2.35
N ARG A 72 -3.55 7.61 -1.55
CA ARG A 72 -2.36 7.16 -0.83
C ARG A 72 -2.69 6.14 0.25
N ALA A 73 -3.76 6.35 1.01
CA ALA A 73 -4.24 5.41 2.01
C ALA A 73 -4.73 4.10 1.38
N LEU A 74 -5.47 4.18 0.27
CA LEU A 74 -5.91 3.03 -0.50
C LEU A 74 -4.72 2.23 -1.06
N ALA A 75 -3.74 2.91 -1.64
CA ALA A 75 -2.52 2.28 -2.12
C ALA A 75 -1.76 1.57 -0.98
N ALA A 76 -1.67 2.17 0.20
CA ALA A 76 -1.02 1.55 1.35
C ALA A 76 -1.71 0.25 1.79
N ILE A 77 -3.04 0.21 1.80
CA ILE A 77 -3.83 -0.98 2.12
C ILE A 77 -3.59 -2.08 1.07
N LEU A 78 -3.70 -1.75 -0.21
CA LEU A 78 -3.53 -2.70 -1.30
C LEU A 78 -2.11 -3.26 -1.36
N LEU A 79 -1.10 -2.39 -1.28
CA LEU A 79 0.32 -2.79 -1.31
C LEU A 79 0.70 -3.57 -0.05
N GLY A 80 0.22 -3.16 1.12
CA GLY A 80 0.45 -3.88 2.37
C GLY A 80 -0.18 -5.27 2.36
N GLY A 81 -1.41 -5.39 1.87
CA GLY A 81 -2.08 -6.67 1.69
C GLY A 81 -1.37 -7.59 0.69
N ALA A 82 -0.95 -7.05 -0.46
CA ALA A 82 -0.19 -7.78 -1.46
C ALA A 82 1.16 -8.26 -0.90
N LEU A 83 1.85 -7.42 -0.14
CA LEU A 83 3.12 -7.77 0.51
C LEU A 83 2.94 -8.86 1.56
N GLY A 84 1.89 -8.79 2.37
CA GLY A 84 1.55 -9.82 3.36
C GLY A 84 1.23 -11.15 2.71
N LEU A 85 0.44 -11.16 1.64
CA LEU A 85 0.10 -12.36 0.88
C LEU A 85 1.34 -12.97 0.22
N SER A 86 2.19 -12.15 -0.41
CA SER A 86 3.41 -12.63 -1.04
C SER A 86 4.39 -13.22 -0.02
N GLY A 87 4.50 -12.60 1.15
CA GLY A 87 5.28 -13.14 2.27
C GLY A 87 4.79 -14.51 2.71
N TYR A 88 3.48 -14.67 2.89
CA TYR A 88 2.88 -15.95 3.25
C TYR A 88 3.13 -17.04 2.19
N LEU A 89 2.98 -16.71 0.91
CA LEU A 89 3.24 -17.65 -0.18
C LEU A 89 4.71 -18.08 -0.22
N LEU A 90 5.65 -17.15 -0.06
CA LEU A 90 7.07 -17.45 -0.03
C LEU A 90 7.46 -18.34 1.16
N GLN A 91 6.95 -18.04 2.36
CA GLN A 91 7.17 -18.85 3.54
C GLN A 91 6.65 -20.28 3.36
N THR A 92 5.49 -20.41 2.73
CA THR A 92 4.88 -21.72 2.44
C THR A 92 5.69 -22.48 1.39
N PHE A 93 6.10 -21.83 0.32
CA PHE A 93 6.86 -22.43 -0.77
C PHE A 93 8.22 -22.92 -0.31
N PHE A 94 8.97 -22.07 0.40
CA PHE A 94 10.30 -22.44 0.93
C PHE A 94 10.25 -23.24 2.22
N ARG A 95 9.08 -23.47 2.80
CA ARG A 95 8.88 -24.08 4.13
C ARG A 95 9.78 -23.46 5.20
N ASN A 96 10.00 -22.15 5.09
CA ASN A 96 10.88 -21.39 5.95
C ASN A 96 10.17 -20.11 6.44
N PRO A 97 9.92 -19.94 7.74
CA PRO A 97 9.23 -18.78 8.27
C PRO A 97 10.02 -17.45 8.14
N ILE A 98 11.32 -17.55 7.82
CA ILE A 98 12.17 -16.36 7.63
C ILE A 98 12.12 -15.88 6.17
N ALA A 99 11.63 -16.71 5.24
CA ALA A 99 11.52 -16.33 3.84
C ALA A 99 10.53 -15.16 3.66
N GLY A 100 11.01 -14.08 3.07
CA GLY A 100 10.20 -12.92 2.76
C GLY A 100 10.59 -12.29 1.43
N PRO A 101 9.74 -11.44 0.84
CA PRO A 101 10.00 -10.86 -0.48
C PRO A 101 11.27 -10.00 -0.53
N PHE A 102 11.74 -9.50 0.60
CA PHE A 102 12.98 -8.72 0.68
C PHE A 102 14.24 -9.57 0.60
N VAL A 103 14.20 -10.83 1.07
CA VAL A 103 15.35 -11.74 1.13
C VAL A 103 15.82 -12.12 -0.27
N LEU A 104 14.93 -12.22 -1.23
CA LEU A 104 15.24 -12.56 -2.63
C LEU A 104 15.81 -11.41 -3.45
N GLY A 105 16.17 -10.29 -2.83
CA GLY A 105 16.74 -9.14 -3.54
C GLY A 105 15.78 -8.41 -4.49
N ILE A 106 14.49 -8.78 -4.49
CA ILE A 106 13.45 -8.22 -5.37
C ILE A 106 13.42 -6.69 -5.29
N SER A 107 13.45 -6.15 -4.06
CA SER A 107 13.46 -4.70 -3.84
C SER A 107 14.74 -4.01 -4.36
N SER A 108 15.88 -4.67 -4.23
CA SER A 108 17.16 -4.13 -4.72
C SER A 108 17.22 -4.14 -6.24
N GLY A 109 16.78 -5.20 -6.89
CA GLY A 109 16.68 -5.28 -8.34
C GLY A 109 15.74 -4.25 -8.94
N ALA A 110 14.56 -4.07 -8.32
CA ALA A 110 13.60 -3.05 -8.72
C ALA A 110 14.21 -1.64 -8.65
N LYS A 111 14.85 -1.29 -7.52
CA LYS A 111 15.50 0.02 -7.32
C LYS A 111 16.65 0.24 -8.29
N LEU A 112 17.44 -0.79 -8.59
CA LEU A 112 18.55 -0.71 -9.52
C LEU A 112 18.08 -0.33 -10.93
N LEU A 113 17.09 -1.04 -11.49
CA LEU A 113 16.61 -0.72 -12.83
C LEU A 113 15.90 0.62 -12.91
N VAL A 114 15.16 1.03 -11.88
CA VAL A 114 14.58 2.37 -11.82
C VAL A 114 15.67 3.45 -11.79
N ALA A 115 16.72 3.26 -10.99
CA ALA A 115 17.84 4.19 -10.93
C ALA A 115 18.57 4.28 -12.28
N CYS A 116 18.84 3.15 -12.93
CA CYS A 116 19.43 3.12 -14.26
C CYS A 116 18.56 3.86 -15.29
N LEU A 117 17.25 3.64 -15.26
CA LEU A 117 16.30 4.35 -16.14
C LEU A 117 16.33 5.85 -15.90
N MET A 118 16.37 6.30 -14.66
CA MET A 118 16.45 7.72 -14.31
C MET A 118 17.76 8.35 -14.78
N VAL A 119 18.90 7.70 -14.54
CA VAL A 119 20.21 8.20 -14.99
C VAL A 119 20.27 8.30 -16.52
N PHE A 120 19.78 7.27 -17.21
CA PHE A 120 19.71 7.29 -18.68
C PHE A 120 18.83 8.43 -19.19
N SER A 121 17.68 8.64 -18.58
CA SER A 121 16.74 9.70 -18.94
C SER A 121 17.34 11.09 -18.74
N LEU A 122 18.07 11.32 -17.66
CA LEU A 122 18.75 12.58 -17.39
C LEU A 122 19.83 12.88 -18.46
N GLY A 123 20.57 11.86 -18.87
CA GLY A 123 21.59 12.00 -19.91
C GLY A 123 21.05 12.31 -21.31
N HIS A 124 19.79 11.97 -21.59
CA HIS A 124 19.17 12.12 -22.91
C HIS A 124 18.01 13.13 -22.92
N ALA A 125 17.78 13.85 -21.83
CA ALA A 125 16.66 14.81 -21.65
C ALA A 125 15.27 14.22 -22.00
N VAL A 126 15.10 12.90 -21.78
CA VAL A 126 13.84 12.19 -22.02
C VAL A 126 12.97 12.23 -20.75
N ARG A 127 11.69 12.56 -20.88
CA ARG A 127 10.76 12.51 -19.75
C ARG A 127 10.38 11.06 -19.43
N VAL A 128 10.66 10.62 -18.20
CA VAL A 128 10.24 9.31 -17.73
C VAL A 128 8.78 9.35 -17.30
N THR A 129 7.97 8.49 -17.86
CA THR A 129 6.56 8.33 -17.46
C THR A 129 6.46 7.40 -16.27
N SER A 130 5.38 7.55 -15.47
CA SER A 130 5.10 6.63 -14.34
C SER A 130 5.03 5.16 -14.78
N ALA A 131 4.46 4.92 -15.98
CA ALA A 131 4.39 3.58 -16.55
C ALA A 131 5.79 2.98 -16.81
N ALA A 132 6.72 3.78 -17.36
CA ALA A 132 8.10 3.34 -17.60
C ALA A 132 8.82 2.98 -16.29
N MET A 133 8.61 3.76 -15.21
CA MET A 133 9.17 3.45 -13.89
C MET A 133 8.60 2.14 -13.31
N ILE A 134 7.30 1.91 -13.45
CA ILE A 134 6.64 0.68 -12.98
C ILE A 134 7.19 -0.53 -13.75
N LEU A 135 7.29 -0.44 -15.07
CA LEU A 135 7.84 -1.53 -15.89
C LEU A 135 9.31 -1.81 -15.58
N ALA A 136 10.13 -0.78 -15.38
CA ALA A 136 11.52 -0.93 -14.99
C ALA A 136 11.65 -1.59 -13.61
N ALA A 137 10.84 -1.15 -12.63
CA ALA A 137 10.82 -1.76 -11.30
C ALA A 137 10.43 -3.25 -11.37
N PHE A 138 9.40 -3.57 -12.13
CA PHE A 138 8.93 -4.94 -12.31
C PHE A 138 9.97 -5.83 -12.99
N ALA A 139 10.57 -5.35 -14.08
CA ALA A 139 11.63 -6.06 -14.78
C ALA A 139 12.86 -6.30 -13.90
N GLY A 140 13.25 -5.29 -13.10
CA GLY A 140 14.35 -5.41 -12.13
C GLY A 140 14.06 -6.41 -11.02
N ALA A 141 12.84 -6.43 -10.52
CA ALA A 141 12.40 -7.39 -9.53
C ALA A 141 12.47 -8.83 -10.06
N LEU A 142 11.95 -9.07 -11.27
CA LEU A 142 11.99 -10.38 -11.93
C LEU A 142 13.41 -10.83 -12.24
N ALA A 143 14.26 -9.95 -12.77
CA ALA A 143 15.65 -10.26 -13.06
C ALA A 143 16.43 -10.65 -11.81
N SER A 144 16.28 -9.89 -10.73
CA SER A 144 16.91 -10.20 -9.44
C SER A 144 16.41 -11.51 -8.86
N MET A 145 15.10 -11.76 -8.88
CA MET A 145 14.52 -13.02 -8.42
C MET A 145 15.02 -14.21 -9.25
N GLY A 146 15.04 -14.07 -10.58
CA GLY A 146 15.55 -15.11 -11.47
C GLY A 146 17.00 -15.46 -11.19
N LEU A 147 17.84 -14.44 -10.96
CA LEU A 147 19.26 -14.63 -10.65
C LEU A 147 19.51 -15.32 -9.30
N VAL A 148 18.64 -15.12 -8.33
CA VAL A 148 18.76 -15.76 -7.01
C VAL A 148 18.25 -17.22 -7.01
N LEU A 149 17.32 -17.55 -7.93
CA LEU A 149 16.73 -18.89 -8.02
C LEU A 149 17.50 -19.84 -8.97
N LEU A 150 18.43 -19.32 -9.79
CA LEU A 150 19.35 -20.09 -10.63
C LEU A 150 20.51 -20.64 -9.82
#